data_27a94178aec5bcc211490e52324daed9
#
_entry.id   27a94178aec5bcc211490e52324daed9
#
_cell.length_a   1.000
_cell.length_b   1.000
_cell.length_c   1.000
_cell.angle_alpha   90.00
_cell.angle_beta   90.00
_cell.angle_gamma   90.00
#
_symmetry.space_group_name_H-M   'P 1'
#
loop_
_entity.id
_entity.type
_entity.pdbx_description
1 polymer ?
#
loop_
_entity_poly.entity_id
_entity_poly.type
_entity_poly.pdbx_seq_one_letter_code
_entity_poly.pdbx_strand_id
1 'polypeptide(L)'
;MSTAIRHRYEIDMCTGSLPKKILLFSLPLMATGVLQLIFNAADIIVVGKYVGSHALAAVGSNGPVINLIVNLFMGISIGGSAVIAQHYGAGQYEDVSEATHTSMLLGLISGFVVMVIGLLATPTILRWMATPEEVLPLAVLYLRIYFLGMPGCMLYNFGAAVLRGVGDTRRPLLFLTFAGIVNVALNLLLVIRFNLSVAGVGIATVVSQYISAGLVLWCMLHTDGCYHINPKRLALHREKLVRILKIGVPAGMQGAIFSISNVLIQSSVNSFGSTVMAGNAAASNIEGFVFTCSNSVAQASLTFTSQNLGARQFRRLRGITLWCLLLGALIGELTGLLAYRFGQPLLSFYDDDAAVITMGLVRLGLVGATYGLDAIMDVFAGVIRGLGRSVLPMVVTLIGACGFRVLWVYTVFAVYRELRVLYLSYPISWILTSLVHLVCYFIVKRQALRAAGEGASAT
;
A
#
# COMPACT_ATOMS: atom_id res chain seq x y z
N MET A 1 29.52 -25.64 -2.38
CA MET A 1 28.69 -24.69 -3.15
C MET A 1 27.32 -25.37 -3.36
N SER A 2 26.38 -25.10 -2.45
CA SER A 2 25.01 -25.58 -2.58
C SER A 2 24.31 -24.66 -3.58
N THR A 3 23.99 -25.17 -4.76
CA THR A 3 23.04 -24.57 -5.70
C THR A 3 21.69 -24.57 -4.99
N ALA A 4 21.39 -23.45 -4.30
CA ALA A 4 20.05 -23.24 -3.75
C ALA A 4 19.05 -23.46 -4.89
N ILE A 5 18.15 -24.43 -4.72
CA ILE A 5 17.07 -24.70 -5.66
C ILE A 5 16.24 -23.43 -5.74
N ARG A 6 16.47 -22.62 -6.77
CA ARG A 6 15.65 -21.44 -7.06
C ARG A 6 14.28 -21.95 -7.47
N HIS A 7 13.27 -21.62 -6.68
CA HIS A 7 11.91 -21.95 -7.03
C HIS A 7 11.48 -21.18 -8.30
N ARG A 8 10.67 -21.84 -9.14
CA ARG A 8 10.20 -21.38 -10.47
C ARG A 8 9.60 -19.95 -10.48
N TYR A 9 9.21 -19.42 -9.33
CA TYR A 9 8.53 -18.13 -9.19
C TYR A 9 9.42 -17.01 -8.66
N GLU A 10 10.63 -17.31 -8.18
CA GLU A 10 11.54 -16.32 -7.61
C GLU A 10 12.33 -15.59 -8.69
N ILE A 11 12.33 -14.27 -8.65
CA ILE A 11 13.08 -13.41 -9.56
C ILE A 11 14.45 -13.12 -8.94
N ASP A 12 15.51 -13.52 -9.63
CA ASP A 12 16.86 -13.11 -9.29
C ASP A 12 17.05 -11.61 -9.59
N MET A 13 17.17 -10.79 -8.56
CA MET A 13 17.31 -9.35 -8.70
C MET A 13 18.77 -8.88 -8.85
N CYS A 14 19.73 -9.78 -8.53
CA CYS A 14 21.15 -9.44 -8.49
C CYS A 14 21.86 -9.59 -9.83
N THR A 15 21.26 -10.28 -10.82
CA THR A 15 21.85 -10.53 -12.13
C THR A 15 20.93 -10.13 -13.28
N GLY A 16 21.40 -10.13 -14.51
CA GLY A 16 20.62 -9.93 -15.74
C GLY A 16 20.03 -8.54 -15.94
N SER A 17 19.05 -8.43 -16.86
CA SER A 17 18.44 -7.18 -17.31
C SER A 17 17.52 -6.56 -16.24
N LEU A 18 17.83 -5.35 -15.80
CA LEU A 18 17.07 -4.62 -14.80
C LEU A 18 15.64 -4.27 -15.27
N PRO A 19 15.41 -3.63 -16.43
CA PRO A 19 14.08 -3.19 -16.81
C PRO A 19 13.10 -4.36 -16.93
N LYS A 20 13.53 -5.46 -17.56
CA LYS A 20 12.71 -6.64 -17.70
C LYS A 20 12.32 -7.26 -16.36
N LYS A 21 13.28 -7.36 -15.42
CA LYS A 21 13.03 -7.95 -14.10
C LYS A 21 12.18 -7.05 -13.20
N ILE A 22 12.40 -5.72 -13.25
CA ILE A 22 11.56 -4.75 -12.53
C ILE A 22 10.12 -4.85 -13.03
N LEU A 23 9.88 -4.89 -14.34
CA LEU A 23 8.54 -5.05 -14.89
C LEU A 23 7.91 -6.39 -14.50
N LEU A 24 8.64 -7.50 -14.62
CA LEU A 24 8.14 -8.82 -14.21
C LEU A 24 7.78 -8.92 -12.74
N PHE A 25 8.45 -8.14 -11.89
CA PHE A 25 8.14 -8.03 -10.47
C PHE A 25 6.96 -7.10 -10.20
N SER A 26 6.91 -5.95 -10.86
CA SER A 26 5.90 -4.92 -10.64
C SER A 26 4.53 -5.29 -11.21
N LEU A 27 4.45 -5.97 -12.38
CA LEU A 27 3.18 -6.32 -13.01
C LEU A 27 2.26 -7.16 -12.11
N PRO A 28 2.72 -8.24 -11.44
CA PRO A 28 1.84 -8.94 -10.50
C PRO A 28 1.44 -8.11 -9.29
N LEU A 29 2.30 -7.17 -8.83
CA LEU A 29 1.93 -6.24 -7.75
C LEU A 29 0.85 -5.27 -8.19
N MET A 30 0.96 -4.71 -9.39
CA MET A 30 -0.10 -3.87 -9.98
C MET A 30 -1.41 -4.63 -10.06
N ALA A 31 -1.39 -5.85 -10.60
CA ALA A 31 -2.57 -6.70 -10.70
C ALA A 31 -3.17 -7.00 -9.31
N THR A 32 -2.32 -7.28 -8.30
CA THR A 32 -2.78 -7.49 -6.91
C THR A 32 -3.54 -6.28 -6.38
N GLY A 33 -2.97 -5.08 -6.52
CA GLY A 33 -3.60 -3.87 -6.02
C GLY A 33 -4.87 -3.47 -6.79
N VAL A 34 -4.86 -3.61 -8.13
CA VAL A 34 -6.06 -3.38 -8.97
C VAL A 34 -7.18 -4.35 -8.58
N LEU A 35 -6.88 -5.63 -8.39
CA LEU A 35 -7.87 -6.62 -7.94
C LEU A 35 -8.43 -6.29 -6.56
N GLN A 36 -7.61 -5.82 -5.61
CA GLN A 36 -8.10 -5.37 -4.31
C GLN A 36 -9.12 -4.23 -4.44
N LEU A 37 -8.84 -3.25 -5.30
CA LEU A 37 -9.77 -2.14 -5.55
C LEU A 37 -11.07 -2.64 -6.20
N ILE A 38 -10.98 -3.57 -7.16
CA ILE A 38 -12.16 -4.16 -7.81
C ILE A 38 -13.00 -4.95 -6.79
N PHE A 39 -12.40 -5.74 -5.91
CA PHE A 39 -13.13 -6.48 -4.89
C PHE A 39 -13.80 -5.55 -3.87
N ASN A 40 -13.12 -4.48 -3.43
CA ASN A 40 -13.72 -3.47 -2.57
C ASN A 40 -14.90 -2.77 -3.26
N ALA A 41 -14.78 -2.46 -4.56
CA ALA A 41 -15.89 -1.89 -5.34
C ALA A 41 -17.05 -2.87 -5.47
N ALA A 42 -16.79 -4.16 -5.67
CA ALA A 42 -17.82 -5.18 -5.73
C ALA A 42 -18.60 -5.28 -4.41
N ASP A 43 -17.92 -5.24 -3.27
CA ASP A 43 -18.54 -5.22 -1.94
C ASP A 43 -19.52 -4.04 -1.79
N ILE A 44 -19.07 -2.83 -2.18
CA ILE A 44 -19.89 -1.61 -2.13
C ILE A 44 -21.10 -1.70 -3.06
N ILE A 45 -20.92 -2.21 -4.29
CA ILE A 45 -22.00 -2.37 -5.27
C ILE A 45 -23.06 -3.36 -4.77
N VAL A 46 -22.63 -4.51 -4.21
CA VAL A 46 -23.55 -5.52 -3.67
C VAL A 46 -24.39 -4.93 -2.54
N VAL A 47 -23.76 -4.21 -1.60
CA VAL A 47 -24.48 -3.55 -0.50
C VAL A 47 -25.44 -2.49 -1.02
N GLY A 48 -24.99 -1.60 -1.89
CA GLY A 48 -25.81 -0.51 -2.41
C GLY A 48 -27.04 -1.00 -3.20
N LYS A 49 -26.84 -2.04 -4.02
CA LYS A 49 -27.90 -2.55 -4.91
C LYS A 49 -28.94 -3.44 -4.19
N TYR A 50 -28.50 -4.25 -3.22
CA TYR A 50 -29.34 -5.30 -2.63
C TYR A 50 -29.76 -5.04 -1.19
N VAL A 51 -29.07 -4.13 -0.47
CA VAL A 51 -29.39 -3.86 0.95
C VAL A 51 -30.00 -2.47 1.15
N GLY A 52 -29.48 -1.46 0.44
CA GLY A 52 -30.00 -0.11 0.46
C GLY A 52 -29.02 0.95 1.03
N SER A 53 -29.47 2.20 1.05
CA SER A 53 -28.64 3.39 1.33
C SER A 53 -28.04 3.43 2.73
N HIS A 54 -28.78 3.01 3.77
CA HIS A 54 -28.26 3.00 5.15
C HIS A 54 -27.11 1.99 5.32
N ALA A 55 -27.22 0.82 4.69
CA ALA A 55 -26.16 -0.17 4.70
C ALA A 55 -24.94 0.28 3.89
N LEU A 56 -25.16 0.94 2.75
CA LEU A 56 -24.09 1.54 1.94
C LEU A 56 -23.36 2.61 2.74
N ALA A 57 -24.08 3.49 3.43
CA ALA A 57 -23.49 4.49 4.30
C ALA A 57 -22.70 3.86 5.46
N ALA A 58 -23.21 2.76 6.04
CA ALA A 58 -22.51 2.03 7.11
C ALA A 58 -21.18 1.42 6.66
N VAL A 59 -21.13 0.79 5.48
CA VAL A 59 -19.90 0.22 4.94
C VAL A 59 -18.93 1.33 4.52
N GLY A 60 -19.41 2.37 3.84
CA GLY A 60 -18.60 3.47 3.34
C GLY A 60 -17.98 4.32 4.46
N SER A 61 -18.70 4.57 5.55
CA SER A 61 -18.18 5.36 6.69
C SER A 61 -17.01 4.70 7.43
N ASN A 62 -16.89 3.38 7.33
CA ASN A 62 -15.83 2.60 7.98
C ASN A 62 -14.48 2.65 7.23
N GLY A 63 -14.48 3.01 5.94
CA GLY A 63 -13.30 3.03 5.08
C GLY A 63 -12.09 3.78 5.67
N PRO A 64 -12.23 5.03 6.15
CA PRO A 64 -11.11 5.79 6.71
C PRO A 64 -10.43 5.12 7.89
N VAL A 65 -11.19 4.50 8.81
CA VAL A 65 -10.66 3.80 9.98
C VAL A 65 -9.88 2.56 9.55
N ILE A 66 -10.47 1.77 8.67
CA ILE A 66 -9.84 0.56 8.13
C ILE A 66 -8.53 0.93 7.43
N ASN A 67 -8.54 1.94 6.54
CA ASN A 67 -7.37 2.36 5.79
C ASN A 67 -6.25 2.88 6.70
N LEU A 68 -6.56 3.65 7.73
CA LEU A 68 -5.57 4.15 8.68
C LEU A 68 -4.84 3.00 9.38
N ILE A 69 -5.59 2.04 9.89
CA ILE A 69 -5.04 0.90 10.62
C ILE A 69 -4.26 -0.02 9.67
N VAL A 70 -4.84 -0.37 8.53
CA VAL A 70 -4.19 -1.26 7.55
C VAL A 70 -2.90 -0.63 7.03
N ASN A 71 -2.90 0.66 6.69
CA ASN A 71 -1.71 1.35 6.18
C ASN A 71 -0.56 1.35 7.19
N LEU A 72 -0.85 1.53 8.49
CA LEU A 72 0.17 1.49 9.53
C LEU A 72 0.88 0.12 9.56
N PHE A 73 0.11 -0.96 9.59
CA PHE A 73 0.67 -2.32 9.67
C PHE A 73 1.23 -2.82 8.33
N MET A 74 0.67 -2.36 7.21
CA MET A 74 1.27 -2.55 5.87
C MET A 74 2.69 -1.96 5.83
N GLY A 75 2.89 -0.77 6.39
CA GLY A 75 4.23 -0.19 6.52
C GLY A 75 5.19 -1.10 7.30
N ILE A 76 4.75 -1.71 8.40
CA ILE A 76 5.57 -2.64 9.18
C ILE A 76 5.92 -3.89 8.33
N SER A 77 4.99 -4.42 7.55
CA SER A 77 5.25 -5.55 6.65
C SER A 77 6.29 -5.22 5.56
N ILE A 78 6.30 -3.97 5.08
CA ILE A 78 7.34 -3.47 4.15
C ILE A 78 8.73 -3.56 4.79
N GLY A 79 8.84 -3.26 6.09
CA GLY A 79 10.07 -3.44 6.86
C GLY A 79 10.54 -4.90 6.85
N GLY A 80 9.63 -5.85 7.03
CA GLY A 80 9.90 -7.30 6.91
C GLY A 80 10.44 -7.66 5.52
N SER A 81 9.78 -7.21 4.46
CA SER A 81 10.22 -7.43 3.07
C SER A 81 11.62 -6.89 2.82
N ALA A 82 11.96 -5.69 3.31
CA ALA A 82 13.28 -5.08 3.12
C ALA A 82 14.40 -5.86 3.83
N VAL A 83 14.15 -6.29 5.09
CA VAL A 83 15.13 -7.07 5.87
C VAL A 83 15.37 -8.44 5.24
N ILE A 84 14.29 -9.13 4.86
CA ILE A 84 14.36 -10.42 4.17
C ILE A 84 15.11 -10.29 2.83
N ALA A 85 14.75 -9.30 2.03
CA ALA A 85 15.41 -9.04 0.75
C ALA A 85 16.90 -8.79 0.90
N GLN A 86 17.32 -8.05 1.93
CA GLN A 86 18.74 -7.78 2.20
C GLN A 86 19.50 -9.05 2.57
N HIS A 87 18.98 -9.88 3.49
CA HIS A 87 19.63 -11.13 3.88
C HIS A 87 19.60 -12.17 2.74
N TYR A 88 18.51 -12.21 1.96
CA TYR A 88 18.39 -13.08 0.79
C TYR A 88 19.44 -12.72 -0.26
N GLY A 89 19.61 -11.44 -0.56
CA GLY A 89 20.66 -10.96 -1.46
C GLY A 89 22.09 -11.25 -0.96
N ALA A 90 22.28 -11.23 0.35
CA ALA A 90 23.57 -11.59 0.98
C ALA A 90 23.86 -13.10 1.00
N GLY A 91 22.89 -13.94 0.63
CA GLY A 91 23.00 -15.41 0.74
C GLY A 91 22.95 -15.93 2.18
N GLN A 92 22.49 -15.13 3.12
CA GLN A 92 22.39 -15.44 4.56
C GLN A 92 21.04 -16.12 4.84
N TYR A 93 20.90 -17.37 4.42
CA TYR A 93 19.60 -18.08 4.44
C TYR A 93 19.06 -18.36 5.85
N GLU A 94 19.92 -18.52 6.86
CA GLU A 94 19.49 -18.65 8.25
C GLU A 94 18.87 -17.32 8.74
N ASP A 95 19.51 -16.20 8.46
CA ASP A 95 18.97 -14.88 8.75
C ASP A 95 17.64 -14.58 8.04
N VAL A 96 17.47 -15.11 6.80
CA VAL A 96 16.18 -15.06 6.09
C VAL A 96 15.12 -15.85 6.85
N SER A 97 15.45 -17.05 7.32
CA SER A 97 14.55 -17.89 8.12
C SER A 97 14.13 -17.18 9.41
N GLU A 98 15.09 -16.65 10.17
CA GLU A 98 14.81 -15.88 11.40
C GLU A 98 13.91 -14.65 11.14
N ALA A 99 14.22 -13.89 10.08
CA ALA A 99 13.43 -12.72 9.69
C ALA A 99 12.00 -13.12 9.25
N THR A 100 11.86 -14.28 8.57
CA THR A 100 10.57 -14.84 8.17
C THR A 100 9.72 -15.23 9.38
N HIS A 101 10.28 -16.02 10.32
CA HIS A 101 9.57 -16.41 11.54
C HIS A 101 9.18 -15.19 12.38
N THR A 102 10.10 -14.21 12.53
CA THR A 102 9.83 -12.94 13.22
C THR A 102 8.71 -12.16 12.55
N SER A 103 8.75 -12.03 11.22
CA SER A 103 7.72 -11.29 10.46
C SER A 103 6.35 -11.94 10.58
N MET A 104 6.25 -13.25 10.44
CA MET A 104 4.98 -13.97 10.53
C MET A 104 4.37 -13.91 11.93
N LEU A 105 5.21 -14.06 12.97
CA LEU A 105 4.76 -13.94 14.36
C LEU A 105 4.34 -12.51 14.69
N LEU A 106 5.09 -11.50 14.19
CA LEU A 106 4.72 -10.09 14.32
C LEU A 106 3.39 -9.79 13.63
N GLY A 107 3.17 -10.34 12.43
CA GLY A 107 1.90 -10.25 11.72
C GLY A 107 0.73 -10.84 12.51
N LEU A 108 0.92 -12.02 13.08
CA LEU A 108 -0.09 -12.67 13.91
C LEU A 108 -0.41 -11.86 15.17
N ILE A 109 0.61 -11.45 15.92
CA ILE A 109 0.44 -10.65 17.16
C ILE A 109 -0.24 -9.32 16.83
N SER A 110 0.22 -8.60 15.81
CA SER A 110 -0.38 -7.33 15.40
C SER A 110 -1.84 -7.51 14.96
N GLY A 111 -2.16 -8.59 14.25
CA GLY A 111 -3.52 -8.91 13.85
C GLY A 111 -4.45 -9.13 15.05
N PHE A 112 -3.99 -9.87 16.05
CA PHE A 112 -4.77 -10.06 17.28
C PHE A 112 -4.90 -8.78 18.12
N VAL A 113 -3.83 -7.99 18.24
CA VAL A 113 -3.87 -6.70 18.93
C VAL A 113 -4.88 -5.75 18.26
N VAL A 114 -4.84 -5.64 16.94
CA VAL A 114 -5.78 -4.80 16.19
C VAL A 114 -7.20 -5.33 16.31
N MET A 115 -7.40 -6.65 16.25
CA MET A 115 -8.71 -7.27 16.46
C MET A 115 -9.31 -6.88 17.82
N VAL A 116 -8.56 -7.06 18.90
CA VAL A 116 -9.05 -6.78 20.28
C VAL A 116 -9.33 -5.28 20.42
N ILE A 117 -8.39 -4.42 20.06
CA ILE A 117 -8.57 -2.96 20.13
C ILE A 117 -9.75 -2.53 19.26
N GLY A 118 -9.85 -3.04 18.03
CA GLY A 118 -10.92 -2.72 17.12
C GLY A 118 -12.29 -3.12 17.63
N LEU A 119 -12.45 -4.34 18.16
CA LEU A 119 -13.71 -4.80 18.74
C LEU A 119 -14.19 -3.93 19.90
N LEU A 120 -13.27 -3.48 20.75
CA LEU A 120 -13.58 -2.65 21.92
C LEU A 120 -13.82 -1.18 21.55
N ALA A 121 -12.96 -0.63 20.68
CA ALA A 121 -12.98 0.80 20.35
C ALA A 121 -14.00 1.19 19.24
N THR A 122 -14.53 0.24 18.49
CA THR A 122 -15.43 0.50 17.35
C THR A 122 -16.57 1.46 17.69
N PRO A 123 -17.39 1.30 18.74
CA PRO A 123 -18.51 2.21 19.00
C PRO A 123 -18.03 3.63 19.34
N THR A 124 -16.91 3.76 20.03
CA THR A 124 -16.32 5.04 20.43
C THR A 124 -15.78 5.78 19.20
N ILE A 125 -15.02 5.07 18.34
CA ILE A 125 -14.46 5.65 17.11
C ILE A 125 -15.55 6.17 16.19
N LEU A 126 -16.61 5.39 15.95
CA LEU A 126 -17.71 5.79 15.07
C LEU A 126 -18.52 6.97 15.63
N ARG A 127 -18.67 7.06 16.95
CA ARG A 127 -19.28 8.26 17.58
C ARG A 127 -18.39 9.49 17.42
N TRP A 128 -17.07 9.37 17.58
CA TRP A 128 -16.13 10.49 17.32
C TRP A 128 -16.14 10.93 15.85
N MET A 129 -16.45 10.03 14.94
CA MET A 129 -16.65 10.35 13.53
C MET A 129 -18.00 10.97 13.22
N ALA A 130 -18.83 11.24 14.24
CA ALA A 130 -20.19 11.77 14.09
C ALA A 130 -21.08 10.93 13.13
N THR A 131 -20.93 9.59 13.19
CA THR A 131 -21.76 8.66 12.40
C THR A 131 -23.23 8.82 12.82
N PRO A 132 -24.19 9.04 11.87
CA PRO A 132 -25.60 9.22 12.20
C PRO A 132 -26.15 8.03 13.01
N GLU A 133 -27.02 8.30 13.98
CA GLU A 133 -27.57 7.26 14.87
C GLU A 133 -28.34 6.16 14.14
N GLU A 134 -28.96 6.47 13.01
CA GLU A 134 -29.67 5.51 12.15
C GLU A 134 -28.73 4.50 11.48
N VAL A 135 -27.48 4.92 11.19
CA VAL A 135 -26.45 4.13 10.51
C VAL A 135 -25.54 3.43 11.51
N LEU A 136 -25.38 4.01 12.71
CA LEU A 136 -24.43 3.57 13.72
C LEU A 136 -24.50 2.08 14.07
N PRO A 137 -25.67 1.45 14.30
CA PRO A 137 -25.75 0.03 14.62
C PRO A 137 -25.21 -0.87 13.50
N LEU A 138 -25.50 -0.54 12.25
CA LEU A 138 -25.02 -1.29 11.07
C LEU A 138 -23.51 -1.08 10.87
N ALA A 139 -23.03 0.13 11.06
CA ALA A 139 -21.60 0.46 10.97
C ALA A 139 -20.78 -0.25 12.05
N VAL A 140 -21.27 -0.28 13.30
CA VAL A 140 -20.65 -1.01 14.41
C VAL A 140 -20.62 -2.51 14.13
N LEU A 141 -21.73 -3.09 13.66
CA LEU A 141 -21.80 -4.52 13.32
C LEU A 141 -20.79 -4.87 12.22
N TYR A 142 -20.79 -4.14 11.13
CA TYR A 142 -19.85 -4.36 10.01
C TYR A 142 -18.40 -4.26 10.47
N LEU A 143 -18.04 -3.17 11.18
CA LEU A 143 -16.66 -2.91 11.58
C LEU A 143 -16.16 -3.95 12.62
N ARG A 144 -17.01 -4.39 13.54
CA ARG A 144 -16.68 -5.48 14.47
C ARG A 144 -16.43 -6.80 13.73
N ILE A 145 -17.29 -7.17 12.78
CA ILE A 145 -17.06 -8.36 11.95
C ILE A 145 -15.74 -8.21 11.19
N TYR A 146 -15.49 -7.06 10.58
CA TYR A 146 -14.25 -6.79 9.84
C TYR A 146 -13.00 -6.98 10.73
N PHE A 147 -13.03 -6.50 11.97
CA PHE A 147 -11.91 -6.66 12.91
C PHE A 147 -11.64 -8.13 13.28
N LEU A 148 -12.63 -9.01 13.23
CA LEU A 148 -12.39 -10.46 13.39
C LEU A 148 -11.52 -11.03 12.27
N GLY A 149 -11.49 -10.42 11.12
CA GLY A 149 -10.63 -10.80 9.99
C GLY A 149 -9.19 -10.29 10.09
N MET A 150 -8.89 -9.37 11.02
CA MET A 150 -7.56 -8.73 11.10
C MET A 150 -6.39 -9.71 11.28
N PRO A 151 -6.48 -10.78 12.07
CA PRO A 151 -5.40 -11.77 12.13
C PRO A 151 -5.11 -12.40 10.76
N GLY A 152 -6.14 -12.73 9.98
CA GLY A 152 -6.00 -13.23 8.62
C GLY A 152 -5.41 -12.18 7.66
N CYS A 153 -5.93 -10.96 7.71
CA CYS A 153 -5.44 -9.84 6.92
C CYS A 153 -3.94 -9.57 7.16
N MET A 154 -3.52 -9.51 8.43
CA MET A 154 -2.12 -9.26 8.77
C MET A 154 -1.22 -10.44 8.39
N LEU A 155 -1.64 -11.67 8.63
CA LEU A 155 -0.89 -12.86 8.20
C LEU A 155 -0.67 -12.89 6.69
N TYR A 156 -1.70 -12.58 5.90
CA TYR A 156 -1.56 -12.47 4.45
C TYR A 156 -0.57 -11.36 4.06
N ASN A 157 -0.70 -10.15 4.62
CA ASN A 157 0.16 -9.02 4.27
C ASN A 157 1.63 -9.26 4.62
N PHE A 158 1.90 -9.80 5.81
CA PHE A 158 3.27 -10.13 6.22
C PHE A 158 3.84 -11.32 5.43
N GLY A 159 3.05 -12.36 5.15
CA GLY A 159 3.47 -13.48 4.32
C GLY A 159 3.72 -13.07 2.87
N ALA A 160 2.85 -12.23 2.30
CA ALA A 160 3.09 -11.65 0.98
C ALA A 160 4.35 -10.76 0.95
N ALA A 161 4.65 -10.04 2.05
CA ALA A 161 5.86 -9.25 2.19
C ALA A 161 7.12 -10.14 2.23
N VAL A 162 7.06 -11.29 2.90
CA VAL A 162 8.13 -12.31 2.89
C VAL A 162 8.38 -12.80 1.46
N LEU A 163 7.33 -13.23 0.76
CA LEU A 163 7.43 -13.72 -0.62
C LEU A 163 7.99 -12.63 -1.56
N ARG A 164 7.54 -11.38 -1.42
CA ARG A 164 8.12 -10.25 -2.17
C ARG A 164 9.60 -10.06 -1.87
N GLY A 165 10.02 -10.20 -0.60
CA GLY A 165 11.42 -10.09 -0.18
C GLY A 165 12.35 -11.07 -0.88
N VAL A 166 11.89 -12.29 -1.14
CA VAL A 166 12.66 -13.30 -1.90
C VAL A 166 12.45 -13.21 -3.42
N GLY A 167 11.59 -12.30 -3.89
CA GLY A 167 11.38 -12.05 -5.31
C GLY A 167 10.14 -12.70 -5.92
N ASP A 168 9.25 -13.26 -5.14
CA ASP A 168 8.00 -13.86 -5.61
C ASP A 168 6.81 -12.91 -5.40
N THR A 169 6.32 -12.36 -6.49
CA THR A 169 5.09 -11.54 -6.52
C THR A 169 3.90 -12.27 -7.14
N ARG A 170 4.12 -13.42 -7.76
CA ARG A 170 3.07 -14.16 -8.47
C ARG A 170 2.18 -14.96 -7.54
N ARG A 171 2.77 -15.66 -6.55
CA ARG A 171 1.98 -16.46 -5.60
C ARG A 171 1.05 -15.59 -4.75
N PRO A 172 1.46 -14.43 -4.17
CA PRO A 172 0.54 -13.53 -3.49
C PRO A 172 -0.63 -13.08 -4.37
N LEU A 173 -0.39 -12.78 -5.66
CA LEU A 173 -1.44 -12.46 -6.62
C LEU A 173 -2.43 -13.60 -6.79
N LEU A 174 -1.95 -14.84 -7.00
CA LEU A 174 -2.83 -16.00 -7.18
C LEU A 174 -3.68 -16.26 -5.93
N PHE A 175 -3.09 -16.15 -4.74
CA PHE A 175 -3.80 -16.36 -3.48
C PHE A 175 -4.89 -15.31 -3.26
N LEU A 176 -4.58 -14.03 -3.55
CA LEU A 176 -5.55 -12.95 -3.47
C LEU A 176 -6.67 -13.11 -4.50
N THR A 177 -6.32 -13.50 -5.73
CA THR A 177 -7.31 -13.72 -6.79
C THR A 177 -8.31 -14.80 -6.39
N PHE A 178 -7.82 -15.93 -5.90
CA PHE A 178 -8.68 -17.02 -5.44
C PHE A 178 -9.57 -16.57 -4.27
N ALA A 179 -8.99 -15.95 -3.24
CA ALA A 179 -9.73 -15.44 -2.09
C ALA A 179 -10.76 -14.38 -2.49
N GLY A 180 -10.43 -13.51 -3.46
CA GLY A 180 -11.33 -12.48 -3.95
C GLY A 180 -12.53 -13.04 -4.74
N ILE A 181 -12.32 -14.09 -5.55
CA ILE A 181 -13.42 -14.78 -6.21
C ILE A 181 -14.36 -15.40 -5.17
N VAL A 182 -13.80 -16.03 -4.14
CA VAL A 182 -14.61 -16.58 -3.03
C VAL A 182 -15.34 -15.47 -2.28
N ASN A 183 -14.70 -14.32 -2.05
CA ASN A 183 -15.32 -13.14 -1.43
C ASN A 183 -16.58 -12.70 -2.20
N VAL A 184 -16.44 -12.47 -3.51
CA VAL A 184 -17.57 -12.04 -4.34
C VAL A 184 -18.71 -13.09 -4.34
N ALA A 185 -18.38 -14.38 -4.48
CA ALA A 185 -19.35 -15.47 -4.44
C ALA A 185 -20.08 -15.52 -3.08
N LEU A 186 -19.36 -15.40 -1.97
CA LEU A 186 -19.95 -15.37 -0.63
C LEU A 186 -20.78 -14.11 -0.40
N ASN A 187 -20.35 -12.95 -0.88
CA ASN A 187 -21.13 -11.71 -0.82
C ASN A 187 -22.49 -11.89 -1.45
N LEU A 188 -22.52 -12.38 -2.70
CA LEU A 188 -23.78 -12.62 -3.41
C LEU A 188 -24.65 -13.65 -2.66
N LEU A 189 -24.06 -14.73 -2.17
CA LEU A 189 -24.78 -15.77 -1.45
C LEU A 189 -25.36 -15.25 -0.11
N LEU A 190 -24.53 -14.62 0.72
CA LEU A 190 -24.90 -14.20 2.08
C LEU A 190 -25.85 -12.99 2.06
N VAL A 191 -25.66 -12.04 1.12
CA VAL A 191 -26.48 -10.85 1.03
C VAL A 191 -27.81 -11.16 0.32
N ILE A 192 -27.78 -11.86 -0.83
CA ILE A 192 -28.99 -12.06 -1.65
C ILE A 192 -29.80 -13.25 -1.15
N ARG A 193 -29.16 -14.41 -0.87
CA ARG A 193 -29.90 -15.63 -0.51
C ARG A 193 -30.24 -15.73 0.97
N PHE A 194 -29.32 -15.26 1.84
CA PHE A 194 -29.50 -15.34 3.29
C PHE A 194 -29.96 -14.02 3.92
N ASN A 195 -30.03 -12.92 3.16
CA ASN A 195 -30.47 -11.59 3.62
C ASN A 195 -29.70 -11.07 4.85
N LEU A 196 -28.40 -11.38 4.97
CA LEU A 196 -27.59 -10.99 6.11
C LEU A 196 -27.13 -9.52 6.09
N SER A 197 -27.58 -8.71 5.12
CA SER A 197 -27.27 -7.28 5.05
C SER A 197 -25.75 -7.01 5.12
N VAL A 198 -25.34 -6.00 5.89
CA VAL A 198 -23.92 -5.64 6.08
C VAL A 198 -23.09 -6.75 6.75
N ALA A 199 -23.73 -7.60 7.57
CA ALA A 199 -23.06 -8.73 8.19
C ALA A 199 -22.61 -9.76 7.14
N GLY A 200 -23.41 -9.98 6.09
CA GLY A 200 -23.06 -10.89 4.99
C GLY A 200 -21.78 -10.47 4.28
N VAL A 201 -21.63 -9.18 3.99
CA VAL A 201 -20.41 -8.61 3.36
C VAL A 201 -19.21 -8.70 4.30
N GLY A 202 -19.39 -8.34 5.58
CA GLY A 202 -18.35 -8.47 6.59
C GLY A 202 -17.84 -9.91 6.72
N ILE A 203 -18.75 -10.89 6.80
CA ILE A 203 -18.41 -12.32 6.90
C ILE A 203 -17.68 -12.80 5.63
N ALA A 204 -18.14 -12.42 4.44
CA ALA A 204 -17.49 -12.79 3.18
C ALA A 204 -16.06 -12.25 3.13
N THR A 205 -15.83 -11.00 3.56
CA THR A 205 -14.51 -10.38 3.63
C THR A 205 -13.61 -11.10 4.63
N VAL A 206 -14.10 -11.42 5.83
CA VAL A 206 -13.34 -12.15 6.85
C VAL A 206 -12.95 -13.54 6.36
N VAL A 207 -13.88 -14.29 5.78
CA VAL A 207 -13.59 -15.63 5.24
C VAL A 207 -12.54 -15.56 4.14
N SER A 208 -12.64 -14.62 3.22
CA SER A 208 -11.66 -14.44 2.15
C SER A 208 -10.26 -14.05 2.68
N GLN A 209 -10.19 -13.23 3.74
CA GLN A 209 -8.93 -12.90 4.41
C GLN A 209 -8.26 -14.12 5.05
N TYR A 210 -9.03 -14.98 5.73
CA TYR A 210 -8.49 -16.23 6.27
C TYR A 210 -8.11 -17.25 5.19
N ILE A 211 -8.83 -17.30 4.06
CA ILE A 211 -8.45 -18.13 2.90
C ILE A 211 -7.11 -17.68 2.33
N SER A 212 -6.93 -16.37 2.08
CA SER A 212 -5.67 -15.85 1.54
C SER A 212 -4.51 -16.07 2.52
N ALA A 213 -4.73 -15.88 3.82
CA ALA A 213 -3.76 -16.17 4.88
C ALA A 213 -3.41 -17.66 4.94
N GLY A 214 -4.41 -18.55 4.88
CA GLY A 214 -4.23 -19.98 4.85
C GLY A 214 -3.41 -20.47 3.66
N LEU A 215 -3.67 -19.89 2.47
CA LEU A 215 -2.90 -20.22 1.25
C LEU A 215 -1.44 -19.77 1.34
N VAL A 216 -1.18 -18.58 1.90
CA VAL A 216 0.20 -18.11 2.14
C VAL A 216 0.89 -18.99 3.16
N LEU A 217 0.26 -19.31 4.28
CA LEU A 217 0.82 -20.19 5.30
C LEU A 217 1.08 -21.60 4.75
N TRP A 218 0.11 -22.16 4.00
CA TRP A 218 0.28 -23.47 3.35
C TRP A 218 1.49 -23.47 2.42
N CYS A 219 1.64 -22.43 1.61
CA CYS A 219 2.80 -22.26 0.73
C CYS A 219 4.12 -22.25 1.51
N MET A 220 4.17 -21.47 2.62
CA MET A 220 5.39 -21.33 3.42
C MET A 220 5.71 -22.56 4.29
N LEU A 221 4.72 -23.37 4.64
CA LEU A 221 4.89 -24.63 5.36
C LEU A 221 5.38 -25.78 4.46
N HIS A 222 5.10 -25.72 3.14
CA HIS A 222 5.41 -26.78 2.18
C HIS A 222 6.51 -26.41 1.18
N THR A 223 7.24 -25.33 1.44
CA THR A 223 8.37 -24.93 0.61
C THR A 223 9.67 -25.50 1.15
N ASP A 224 10.59 -25.87 0.24
CA ASP A 224 11.98 -26.23 0.59
C ASP A 224 12.91 -25.00 0.62
N GLY A 225 12.36 -23.78 0.44
CA GLY A 225 13.12 -22.53 0.42
C GLY A 225 13.53 -22.05 1.81
N CYS A 226 14.44 -21.08 1.85
CA CYS A 226 14.93 -20.47 3.09
C CYS A 226 13.86 -19.70 3.90
N TYR A 227 12.70 -19.44 3.30
CA TYR A 227 11.50 -18.85 3.96
C TYR A 227 10.50 -19.90 4.44
N HIS A 228 10.92 -21.18 4.53
CA HIS A 228 10.11 -22.24 5.16
C HIS A 228 9.79 -21.90 6.61
N ILE A 229 8.51 -22.04 6.97
CA ILE A 229 8.04 -21.85 8.35
C ILE A 229 8.06 -23.19 9.08
N ASN A 230 8.82 -23.24 10.15
CA ASN A 230 8.75 -24.35 11.09
C ASN A 230 8.01 -23.90 12.36
N PRO A 231 6.79 -24.40 12.63
CA PRO A 231 6.00 -24.01 13.80
C PRO A 231 6.74 -24.18 15.15
N LYS A 232 7.69 -25.12 15.21
CA LYS A 232 8.50 -25.37 16.42
C LYS A 232 9.63 -24.34 16.61
N ARG A 233 9.96 -23.59 15.58
CA ARG A 233 11.01 -22.55 15.59
C ARG A 233 10.44 -21.13 15.54
N LEU A 234 9.12 -20.97 15.68
CA LEU A 234 8.49 -19.66 15.74
C LEU A 234 9.00 -18.88 16.95
N ALA A 235 9.77 -17.83 16.71
CA ALA A 235 10.33 -16.96 17.74
C ALA A 235 10.46 -15.52 17.21
N LEU A 236 10.40 -14.57 18.12
CA LEU A 236 10.75 -13.17 17.85
C LEU A 236 12.25 -12.97 18.06
N HIS A 237 13.01 -13.00 16.97
CA HIS A 237 14.43 -12.70 17.00
C HIS A 237 14.62 -11.18 17.19
N ARG A 238 15.11 -10.76 18.37
CA ARG A 238 15.18 -9.35 18.77
C ARG A 238 15.90 -8.47 17.73
N GLU A 239 17.00 -8.94 17.17
CA GLU A 239 17.76 -8.19 16.17
C GLU A 239 16.92 -7.96 14.90
N LYS A 240 16.29 -9.01 14.39
CA LYS A 240 15.43 -8.93 13.19
C LYS A 240 14.20 -8.07 13.45
N LEU A 241 13.56 -8.24 14.61
CA LEU A 241 12.41 -7.43 15.03
C LEU A 241 12.75 -5.93 15.05
N VAL A 242 13.85 -5.55 15.71
CA VAL A 242 14.27 -4.14 15.76
C VAL A 242 14.56 -3.59 14.36
N ARG A 243 15.20 -4.35 13.48
CA ARG A 243 15.44 -3.93 12.09
C ARG A 243 14.16 -3.77 11.29
N ILE A 244 13.23 -4.72 11.42
CA ILE A 244 11.91 -4.66 10.78
C ILE A 244 11.15 -3.42 11.24
N LEU A 245 11.11 -3.16 12.55
CA LEU A 245 10.40 -2.00 13.11
C LEU A 245 11.07 -0.67 12.73
N LYS A 246 12.40 -0.59 12.71
CA LYS A 246 13.14 0.62 12.28
C LYS A 246 12.85 1.02 10.82
N ILE A 247 12.54 0.08 9.96
CA ILE A 247 12.17 0.35 8.57
C ILE A 247 10.65 0.50 8.46
N GLY A 248 9.89 -0.37 9.08
CA GLY A 248 8.46 -0.50 8.87
C GLY A 248 7.62 0.54 9.59
N VAL A 249 7.94 0.87 10.84
CA VAL A 249 7.16 1.87 11.60
C VAL A 249 7.19 3.26 10.91
N PRO A 250 8.36 3.80 10.50
CA PRO A 250 8.37 5.06 9.77
C PRO A 250 7.60 4.98 8.44
N ALA A 251 7.65 3.85 7.73
CA ALA A 251 6.90 3.66 6.49
C ALA A 251 5.39 3.66 6.73
N GLY A 252 4.91 3.00 7.79
CA GLY A 252 3.49 2.99 8.17
C GLY A 252 3.01 4.35 8.66
N MET A 253 3.80 5.04 9.48
CA MET A 253 3.51 6.40 9.93
C MET A 253 3.39 7.38 8.76
N GLN A 254 4.24 7.26 7.74
CA GLN A 254 4.13 8.07 6.53
C GLN A 254 2.75 7.89 5.87
N GLY A 255 2.26 6.66 5.69
CA GLY A 255 0.94 6.38 5.13
C GLY A 255 -0.21 6.96 5.98
N ALA A 256 -0.12 6.83 7.31
CA ALA A 256 -1.11 7.37 8.24
C ALA A 256 -1.19 8.91 8.16
N ILE A 257 -0.06 9.59 8.12
CA ILE A 257 0.00 11.06 8.05
C ILE A 257 -0.46 11.57 6.68
N PHE A 258 -0.17 10.85 5.60
CA PHE A 258 -0.75 11.16 4.29
C PHE A 258 -2.29 11.15 4.33
N SER A 259 -2.88 10.17 5.01
CA SER A 259 -4.33 10.09 5.17
C SER A 259 -4.88 11.31 5.91
N ILE A 260 -4.21 11.77 6.96
CA ILE A 260 -4.60 12.99 7.71
C ILE A 260 -4.49 14.23 6.82
N SER A 261 -3.39 14.39 6.06
CA SER A 261 -3.22 15.51 5.14
C SER A 261 -4.32 15.56 4.07
N ASN A 262 -4.70 14.40 3.54
CA ASN A 262 -5.79 14.31 2.56
C ASN A 262 -7.15 14.74 3.16
N VAL A 263 -7.42 14.47 4.44
CA VAL A 263 -8.64 14.93 5.13
C VAL A 263 -8.68 16.47 5.21
N LEU A 264 -7.54 17.12 5.49
CA LEU A 264 -7.47 18.60 5.52
C LEU A 264 -7.73 19.20 4.13
N ILE A 265 -7.18 18.62 3.07
CA ILE A 265 -7.44 19.06 1.70
C ILE A 265 -8.91 18.82 1.34
N GLN A 266 -9.48 17.68 1.72
CA GLN A 266 -10.90 17.38 1.51
C GLN A 266 -11.82 18.41 2.18
N SER A 267 -11.47 18.88 3.37
CA SER A 267 -12.21 19.96 4.04
C SER A 267 -12.23 21.25 3.19
N SER A 268 -11.11 21.57 2.51
CA SER A 268 -11.05 22.71 1.57
C SER A 268 -11.89 22.47 0.32
N VAL A 269 -11.90 21.24 -0.21
CA VAL A 269 -12.78 20.88 -1.34
C VAL A 269 -14.25 21.00 -0.98
N ASN A 270 -14.62 20.63 0.25
CA ASN A 270 -15.99 20.67 0.74
C ASN A 270 -16.56 22.12 0.77
N SER A 271 -15.69 23.12 0.88
CA SER A 271 -16.11 24.53 0.85
C SER A 271 -16.67 25.01 -0.51
N PHE A 272 -16.46 24.23 -1.59
CA PHE A 272 -16.98 24.55 -2.93
C PHE A 272 -18.38 23.98 -3.19
N GLY A 273 -18.96 23.23 -2.26
CA GLY A 273 -20.29 22.65 -2.36
C GLY A 273 -20.34 21.21 -2.87
N SER A 274 -21.56 20.65 -2.88
CA SER A 274 -21.81 19.23 -3.10
C SER A 274 -21.36 18.70 -4.47
N THR A 275 -21.55 19.48 -5.52
CA THR A 275 -21.14 19.14 -6.89
C THR A 275 -19.64 18.90 -7.01
N VAL A 276 -18.84 19.81 -6.41
CA VAL A 276 -17.37 19.66 -6.40
C VAL A 276 -16.95 18.50 -5.52
N MET A 277 -17.61 18.30 -4.38
CA MET A 277 -17.37 17.15 -3.49
C MET A 277 -17.59 15.82 -4.21
N ALA A 278 -18.71 15.68 -4.93
CA ALA A 278 -19.03 14.47 -5.70
C ALA A 278 -18.01 14.20 -6.81
N GLY A 279 -17.69 15.22 -7.61
CA GLY A 279 -16.68 15.10 -8.67
C GLY A 279 -15.29 14.78 -8.13
N ASN A 280 -14.89 15.39 -6.98
CA ASN A 280 -13.63 15.09 -6.31
C ASN A 280 -13.59 13.65 -5.79
N ALA A 281 -14.66 13.14 -5.20
CA ALA A 281 -14.74 11.78 -4.70
C ALA A 281 -14.63 10.74 -5.84
N ALA A 282 -15.38 10.93 -6.92
CA ALA A 282 -15.34 10.08 -8.10
C ALA A 282 -13.93 10.06 -8.72
N ALA A 283 -13.31 11.23 -8.93
CA ALA A 283 -11.96 11.33 -9.46
C ALA A 283 -10.92 10.67 -8.54
N SER A 284 -11.03 10.84 -7.22
CA SER A 284 -10.12 10.21 -6.25
C SER A 284 -10.18 8.68 -6.28
N ASN A 285 -11.35 8.09 -6.52
CA ASN A 285 -11.47 6.64 -6.69
C ASN A 285 -10.73 6.16 -7.97
N ILE A 286 -10.85 6.91 -9.08
CA ILE A 286 -10.13 6.61 -10.32
C ILE A 286 -8.60 6.76 -10.10
N GLU A 287 -8.16 7.82 -9.41
CA GLU A 287 -6.77 8.05 -9.04
C GLU A 287 -6.20 6.90 -8.19
N GLY A 288 -7.02 6.24 -7.38
CA GLY A 288 -6.60 5.06 -6.60
C GLY A 288 -6.02 3.94 -7.47
N PHE A 289 -6.55 3.71 -8.67
CA PHE A 289 -5.99 2.75 -9.62
C PHE A 289 -4.64 3.21 -10.19
N VAL A 290 -4.53 4.51 -10.52
CA VAL A 290 -3.27 5.11 -11.01
C VAL A 290 -2.17 5.01 -9.96
N PHE A 291 -2.49 5.39 -8.71
CA PHE A 291 -1.59 5.29 -7.56
C PHE A 291 -1.10 3.86 -7.34
N THR A 292 -2.00 2.89 -7.39
CA THR A 292 -1.67 1.48 -7.19
C THR A 292 -0.67 0.98 -8.23
N CYS A 293 -0.80 1.39 -9.48
CA CYS A 293 0.12 1.04 -10.55
C CYS A 293 1.51 1.66 -10.31
N SER A 294 1.59 2.94 -10.00
CA SER A 294 2.86 3.64 -9.75
C SER A 294 3.56 3.16 -8.47
N ASN A 295 2.81 2.95 -7.38
CA ASN A 295 3.34 2.46 -6.10
C ASN A 295 3.95 1.06 -6.21
N SER A 296 3.48 0.22 -7.14
CA SER A 296 4.05 -1.12 -7.39
C SER A 296 5.52 -1.04 -7.84
N VAL A 297 5.90 -0.01 -8.60
CA VAL A 297 7.30 0.24 -9.00
C VAL A 297 8.12 0.76 -7.82
N ALA A 298 7.53 1.58 -6.95
CA ALA A 298 8.19 2.02 -5.72
C ALA A 298 8.49 0.84 -4.78
N GLN A 299 7.57 -0.12 -4.64
CA GLN A 299 7.83 -1.37 -3.90
C GLN A 299 8.93 -2.22 -4.56
N ALA A 300 8.97 -2.30 -5.90
CA ALA A 300 10.06 -2.95 -6.62
C ALA A 300 11.40 -2.26 -6.32
N SER A 301 11.45 -0.93 -6.33
CA SER A 301 12.67 -0.16 -6.05
C SER A 301 13.26 -0.48 -4.68
N LEU A 302 12.41 -0.62 -3.66
CA LEU A 302 12.81 -1.01 -2.31
C LEU A 302 13.41 -2.42 -2.30
N THR A 303 12.72 -3.40 -2.89
CA THR A 303 13.14 -4.82 -2.83
C THR A 303 14.41 -5.05 -3.64
N PHE A 304 14.50 -4.51 -4.87
CA PHE A 304 15.70 -4.59 -5.70
C PHE A 304 16.90 -3.92 -5.04
N THR A 305 16.70 -2.74 -4.43
CA THR A 305 17.78 -2.04 -3.72
C THR A 305 18.24 -2.85 -2.51
N SER A 306 17.31 -3.39 -1.72
CA SER A 306 17.64 -4.19 -0.53
C SER A 306 18.41 -5.46 -0.89
N GLN A 307 17.99 -6.23 -1.91
CA GLN A 307 18.70 -7.44 -2.33
C GLN A 307 20.10 -7.10 -2.89
N ASN A 308 20.23 -6.08 -3.73
CA ASN A 308 21.52 -5.71 -4.31
C ASN A 308 22.46 -5.08 -3.26
N LEU A 309 21.93 -4.41 -2.24
CA LEU A 309 22.71 -3.95 -1.09
C LEU A 309 23.27 -5.15 -0.31
N GLY A 310 22.43 -6.13 0.00
CA GLY A 310 22.83 -7.37 0.65
C GLY A 310 23.89 -8.15 -0.15
N ALA A 311 23.70 -8.28 -1.45
CA ALA A 311 24.62 -8.92 -2.38
C ALA A 311 25.91 -8.13 -2.66
N ARG A 312 26.09 -6.95 -2.02
CA ARG A 312 27.20 -6.01 -2.27
C ARG A 312 27.34 -5.59 -3.75
N GLN A 313 26.26 -5.62 -4.52
CA GLN A 313 26.20 -5.23 -5.94
C GLN A 313 26.01 -3.71 -6.11
N PHE A 314 26.89 -2.91 -5.52
CA PHE A 314 26.76 -1.45 -5.44
C PHE A 314 26.70 -0.76 -6.81
N ARG A 315 27.36 -1.33 -7.84
CA ARG A 315 27.34 -0.79 -9.20
C ARG A 315 25.94 -0.83 -9.80
N ARG A 316 25.14 -1.82 -9.42
CA ARG A 316 23.76 -1.99 -9.93
C ARG A 316 22.76 -1.00 -9.29
N LEU A 317 23.03 -0.47 -8.08
CA LEU A 317 22.13 0.43 -7.38
C LEU A 317 21.76 1.67 -8.21
N ARG A 318 22.73 2.24 -8.97
CA ARG A 318 22.45 3.37 -9.86
C ARG A 318 21.46 2.97 -10.99
N GLY A 319 21.69 1.82 -11.60
CA GLY A 319 20.83 1.31 -12.65
C GLY A 319 19.42 0.99 -12.12
N ILE A 320 19.31 0.38 -10.94
CA ILE A 320 18.02 0.11 -10.29
C ILE A 320 17.25 1.42 -10.08
N THR A 321 17.89 2.43 -9.47
CA THR A 321 17.26 3.74 -9.24
C THR A 321 16.79 4.36 -10.54
N LEU A 322 17.63 4.43 -11.58
CA LEU A 322 17.27 5.03 -12.87
C LEU A 322 16.12 4.30 -13.57
N TRP A 323 16.16 2.96 -13.63
CA TRP A 323 15.09 2.20 -14.27
C TRP A 323 13.78 2.24 -13.49
N CYS A 324 13.83 2.23 -12.15
CA CYS A 324 12.62 2.40 -11.35
C CYS A 324 12.03 3.81 -11.50
N LEU A 325 12.85 4.87 -11.58
CA LEU A 325 12.38 6.23 -11.83
C LEU A 325 11.75 6.34 -13.21
N LEU A 326 12.39 5.81 -14.26
CA LEU A 326 11.86 5.85 -15.63
C LEU A 326 10.55 5.06 -15.74
N LEU A 327 10.52 3.82 -15.23
CA LEU A 327 9.34 2.97 -15.32
C LEU A 327 8.21 3.49 -14.44
N GLY A 328 8.52 3.96 -13.22
CA GLY A 328 7.53 4.55 -12.32
C GLY A 328 6.91 5.80 -12.91
N ALA A 329 7.74 6.74 -13.39
CA ALA A 329 7.27 7.95 -14.05
C ALA A 329 6.43 7.63 -15.30
N LEU A 330 6.91 6.73 -16.16
CA LEU A 330 6.20 6.34 -17.40
C LEU A 330 4.85 5.66 -17.07
N ILE A 331 4.81 4.73 -16.12
CA ILE A 331 3.59 4.03 -15.75
C ILE A 331 2.61 4.98 -15.06
N GLY A 332 3.07 5.81 -14.11
CA GLY A 332 2.23 6.79 -13.43
C GLY A 332 1.66 7.81 -14.41
N GLU A 333 2.48 8.36 -15.29
CA GLU A 333 2.05 9.34 -16.29
C GLU A 333 1.10 8.72 -17.32
N LEU A 334 1.45 7.55 -17.87
CA LEU A 334 0.61 6.88 -18.87
C LEU A 334 -0.76 6.50 -18.29
N THR A 335 -0.81 5.89 -17.10
CA THR A 335 -2.07 5.52 -16.47
C THR A 335 -2.88 6.74 -16.06
N GLY A 336 -2.23 7.81 -15.59
CA GLY A 336 -2.86 9.10 -15.26
C GLY A 336 -3.43 9.80 -16.47
N LEU A 337 -2.68 9.89 -17.58
CA LEU A 337 -3.15 10.44 -18.85
C LEU A 337 -4.30 9.62 -19.45
N LEU A 338 -4.26 8.29 -19.35
CA LEU A 338 -5.36 7.43 -19.76
C LEU A 338 -6.61 7.68 -18.89
N ALA A 339 -6.45 7.79 -17.58
CA ALA A 339 -7.54 8.12 -16.67
C ALA A 339 -8.16 9.49 -17.00
N TYR A 340 -7.36 10.49 -17.35
CA TYR A 340 -7.85 11.80 -17.80
C TYR A 340 -8.51 11.74 -19.18
N ARG A 341 -7.88 11.08 -20.18
CA ARG A 341 -8.39 10.95 -21.55
C ARG A 341 -9.72 10.24 -21.61
N PHE A 342 -9.90 9.21 -20.80
CA PHE A 342 -11.14 8.47 -20.65
C PHE A 342 -11.93 8.91 -19.40
N GLY A 343 -11.63 10.09 -18.86
CA GLY A 343 -12.20 10.58 -17.61
C GLY A 343 -13.71 10.74 -17.67
N GLN A 344 -14.26 11.24 -18.78
CA GLN A 344 -15.70 11.41 -18.92
C GLN A 344 -16.47 10.08 -18.79
N PRO A 345 -16.20 9.02 -19.58
CA PRO A 345 -16.88 7.73 -19.38
C PRO A 345 -16.56 7.08 -18.05
N LEU A 346 -15.37 7.28 -17.46
CA LEU A 346 -15.04 6.73 -16.16
C LEU A 346 -15.80 7.42 -15.02
N LEU A 347 -15.96 8.75 -15.09
CA LEU A 347 -16.72 9.51 -14.10
C LEU A 347 -18.21 9.26 -14.20
N SER A 348 -18.74 9.03 -15.43
CA SER A 348 -20.15 8.71 -15.63
C SER A 348 -20.60 7.36 -15.03
N PHE A 349 -19.67 6.47 -14.65
CA PHE A 349 -20.00 5.31 -13.81
C PHE A 349 -20.37 5.69 -12.36
N TYR A 350 -19.97 6.88 -11.91
CA TYR A 350 -20.21 7.36 -10.55
C TYR A 350 -21.37 8.32 -10.47
N ASP A 351 -21.54 9.21 -11.48
CA ASP A 351 -22.59 10.23 -11.50
C ASP A 351 -22.88 10.65 -12.95
N ASP A 352 -24.17 10.83 -13.26
CA ASP A 352 -24.65 11.25 -14.59
C ASP A 352 -24.69 12.78 -14.74
N ASP A 353 -24.53 13.55 -13.65
CA ASP A 353 -24.54 15.02 -13.69
C ASP A 353 -23.31 15.57 -14.40
N ALA A 354 -23.51 16.27 -15.50
CA ALA A 354 -22.46 16.89 -16.30
C ALA A 354 -21.59 17.88 -15.49
N ALA A 355 -22.16 18.55 -14.47
CA ALA A 355 -21.42 19.47 -13.62
C ALA A 355 -20.47 18.68 -12.70
N VAL A 356 -20.90 17.56 -12.13
CA VAL A 356 -20.07 16.66 -11.30
C VAL A 356 -18.92 16.08 -12.14
N ILE A 357 -19.23 15.59 -13.36
CA ILE A 357 -18.23 15.06 -14.28
C ILE A 357 -17.18 16.14 -14.62
N THR A 358 -17.62 17.36 -14.90
CA THR A 358 -16.70 18.48 -15.21
C THR A 358 -15.74 18.76 -14.06
N MET A 359 -16.23 18.77 -12.81
CA MET A 359 -15.39 18.98 -11.63
C MET A 359 -14.41 17.81 -11.41
N GLY A 360 -14.84 16.58 -11.65
CA GLY A 360 -13.98 15.40 -11.63
C GLY A 360 -12.86 15.46 -12.68
N LEU A 361 -13.17 15.94 -13.90
CA LEU A 361 -12.17 16.13 -14.97
C LEU A 361 -11.14 17.18 -14.61
N VAL A 362 -11.50 18.27 -13.91
CA VAL A 362 -10.53 19.27 -13.44
C VAL A 362 -9.50 18.61 -12.52
N ARG A 363 -9.93 17.75 -11.60
CA ARG A 363 -9.03 17.03 -10.72
C ARG A 363 -8.17 16.02 -11.48
N LEU A 364 -8.75 15.17 -12.31
CA LEU A 364 -8.02 14.19 -13.12
C LEU A 364 -6.98 14.87 -14.03
N GLY A 365 -7.28 16.05 -14.57
CA GLY A 365 -6.37 16.81 -15.42
C GLY A 365 -5.17 17.41 -14.68
N LEU A 366 -5.35 17.84 -13.42
CA LEU A 366 -4.28 18.48 -12.65
C LEU A 366 -3.52 17.51 -11.76
N VAL A 367 -4.22 16.58 -11.14
CA VAL A 367 -3.62 15.60 -10.22
C VAL A 367 -3.39 14.28 -10.94
N GLY A 368 -4.42 13.73 -11.58
CA GLY A 368 -4.35 12.43 -12.28
C GLY A 368 -3.28 12.40 -13.36
N ALA A 369 -3.26 13.42 -14.23
CA ALA A 369 -2.30 13.52 -15.34
C ALA A 369 -0.87 13.89 -14.91
N THR A 370 -0.56 13.99 -13.63
CA THR A 370 0.78 14.31 -13.10
C THR A 370 1.30 13.24 -12.11
N TYR A 371 0.69 12.07 -12.11
CA TYR A 371 1.07 10.97 -11.20
C TYR A 371 2.49 10.42 -11.46
N GLY A 372 3.08 10.71 -12.61
CA GLY A 372 4.49 10.44 -12.87
C GLY A 372 5.42 11.13 -11.86
N LEU A 373 5.05 12.33 -11.39
CA LEU A 373 5.80 13.06 -10.36
C LEU A 373 5.69 12.41 -8.98
N ASP A 374 4.49 11.92 -8.62
CA ASP A 374 4.27 11.15 -7.40
C ASP A 374 5.08 9.86 -7.42
N ALA A 375 5.08 9.14 -8.54
CA ALA A 375 5.87 7.93 -8.73
C ALA A 375 7.38 8.17 -8.54
N ILE A 376 7.92 9.30 -9.03
CA ILE A 376 9.32 9.69 -8.81
C ILE A 376 9.61 9.87 -7.32
N MET A 377 8.74 10.57 -6.60
CA MET A 377 8.85 10.78 -5.16
C MET A 377 8.87 9.45 -4.41
N ASP A 378 7.94 8.56 -4.70
CA ASP A 378 7.79 7.28 -4.03
C ASP A 378 8.92 6.30 -4.35
N VAL A 379 9.43 6.29 -5.59
CA VAL A 379 10.60 5.49 -5.98
C VAL A 379 11.84 5.92 -5.20
N PHE A 380 12.11 7.22 -5.05
CA PHE A 380 13.22 7.69 -4.21
C PHE A 380 13.05 7.25 -2.76
N ALA A 381 11.85 7.39 -2.20
CA ALA A 381 11.54 6.91 -0.85
C ALA A 381 11.78 5.40 -0.72
N GLY A 382 11.36 4.61 -1.69
CA GLY A 382 11.59 3.16 -1.78
C GLY A 382 13.07 2.80 -1.81
N VAL A 383 13.86 3.46 -2.66
CA VAL A 383 15.32 3.25 -2.74
C VAL A 383 16.00 3.60 -1.42
N ILE A 384 15.69 4.75 -0.81
CA ILE A 384 16.30 5.18 0.45
C ILE A 384 15.96 4.20 1.59
N ARG A 385 14.71 3.70 1.64
CA ARG A 385 14.31 2.62 2.57
C ARG A 385 15.08 1.33 2.29
N GLY A 386 15.22 0.96 1.02
CA GLY A 386 16.01 -0.21 0.60
C GLY A 386 17.49 -0.14 1.01
N LEU A 387 18.03 1.06 1.14
CA LEU A 387 19.35 1.32 1.72
C LEU A 387 19.37 1.30 3.26
N GLY A 388 18.23 0.95 3.91
CA GLY A 388 18.11 0.81 5.36
C GLY A 388 17.80 2.10 6.12
N ARG A 389 17.48 3.20 5.43
CA ARG A 389 17.17 4.51 6.04
C ARG A 389 15.70 4.88 5.81
N SER A 390 14.79 4.50 6.72
CA SER A 390 13.35 4.72 6.53
C SER A 390 12.82 6.00 7.19
N VAL A 391 13.45 6.48 8.25
CA VAL A 391 13.05 7.72 8.93
C VAL A 391 13.24 8.93 8.02
N LEU A 392 14.33 8.96 7.25
CA LEU A 392 14.67 10.10 6.39
C LEU A 392 13.57 10.37 5.34
N PRO A 393 13.17 9.40 4.48
CA PRO A 393 12.10 9.63 3.51
C PRO A 393 10.75 9.91 4.18
N MET A 394 10.46 9.34 5.35
CA MET A 394 9.25 9.67 6.11
C MET A 394 9.23 11.17 6.45
N VAL A 395 10.29 11.71 7.07
CA VAL A 395 10.36 13.11 7.47
C VAL A 395 10.32 14.04 6.27
N VAL A 396 11.06 13.73 5.21
CA VAL A 396 11.06 14.53 3.96
C VAL A 396 9.68 14.58 3.33
N THR A 397 8.99 13.45 3.22
CA THR A 397 7.63 13.39 2.67
C THR A 397 6.62 14.09 3.58
N LEU A 398 6.77 13.94 4.90
CA LEU A 398 5.91 14.60 5.87
C LEU A 398 5.96 16.13 5.73
N ILE A 399 7.15 16.68 5.65
CA ILE A 399 7.36 18.13 5.53
C ILE A 399 7.06 18.59 4.10
N GLY A 400 7.61 17.90 3.10
CA GLY A 400 7.56 18.32 1.70
C GLY A 400 6.21 18.11 1.04
N ALA A 401 5.52 17.00 1.30
CA ALA A 401 4.21 16.76 0.71
C ALA A 401 3.09 17.19 1.65
N CYS A 402 3.03 16.70 2.88
CA CYS A 402 1.93 16.99 3.80
C CYS A 402 2.01 18.42 4.36
N GLY A 403 3.14 18.79 4.94
CA GLY A 403 3.33 20.12 5.54
C GLY A 403 3.20 21.25 4.51
N PHE A 404 3.82 21.07 3.33
CA PHE A 404 3.69 22.04 2.23
C PHE A 404 2.24 22.22 1.77
N ARG A 405 1.46 21.14 1.61
CA ARG A 405 0.05 21.24 1.20
C ARG A 405 -0.80 21.95 2.25
N VAL A 406 -0.56 21.68 3.53
CA VAL A 406 -1.23 22.40 4.62
C VAL A 406 -0.88 23.88 4.57
N LEU A 407 0.41 24.22 4.45
CA LEU A 407 0.84 25.61 4.30
C LEU A 407 0.23 26.28 3.06
N TRP A 408 0.17 25.59 1.93
CA TRP A 408 -0.46 26.07 0.70
C TRP A 408 -1.94 26.42 0.89
N VAL A 409 -2.67 25.59 1.61
CA VAL A 409 -4.09 25.86 1.92
C VAL A 409 -4.27 27.13 2.73
N TYR A 410 -3.43 27.36 3.74
CA TYR A 410 -3.54 28.55 4.61
C TYR A 410 -2.88 29.81 4.04
N THR A 411 -2.12 29.73 2.96
CA THR A 411 -1.45 30.86 2.33
C THR A 411 -2.00 31.15 0.93
N VAL A 412 -1.56 30.38 -0.06
CA VAL A 412 -1.90 30.63 -1.47
C VAL A 412 -3.38 30.42 -1.75
N PHE A 413 -3.94 29.30 -1.28
CA PHE A 413 -5.36 29.00 -1.48
C PHE A 413 -6.27 29.93 -0.66
N ALA A 414 -5.82 30.43 0.49
CA ALA A 414 -6.58 31.40 1.27
C ALA A 414 -6.78 32.73 0.52
N VAL A 415 -5.82 33.10 -0.36
CA VAL A 415 -5.89 34.30 -1.20
C VAL A 415 -6.62 34.02 -2.51
N TYR A 416 -6.26 32.95 -3.19
CA TYR A 416 -6.83 32.56 -4.48
C TYR A 416 -7.74 31.34 -4.30
N ARG A 417 -9.02 31.57 -3.95
CA ARG A 417 -10.00 30.52 -3.65
C ARG A 417 -10.55 29.86 -4.93
N GLU A 418 -9.64 29.27 -5.72
CA GLU A 418 -9.99 28.53 -6.91
C GLU A 418 -9.65 27.05 -6.74
N LEU A 419 -10.52 26.17 -7.24
CA LEU A 419 -10.33 24.71 -7.16
C LEU A 419 -9.04 24.25 -7.84
N ARG A 420 -8.68 24.90 -8.96
CA ARG A 420 -7.43 24.62 -9.69
C ARG A 420 -6.20 24.95 -8.85
N VAL A 421 -6.22 26.07 -8.13
CA VAL A 421 -5.14 26.48 -7.22
C VAL A 421 -4.97 25.47 -6.09
N LEU A 422 -6.06 24.93 -5.55
CA LEU A 422 -6.01 23.88 -4.54
C LEU A 422 -5.31 22.62 -5.07
N TYR A 423 -5.70 22.16 -6.27
CA TYR A 423 -5.12 20.93 -6.87
C TYR A 423 -3.67 21.10 -7.33
N LEU A 424 -3.23 22.31 -7.69
CA LEU A 424 -1.81 22.56 -8.01
C LEU A 424 -0.87 22.29 -6.84
N SER A 425 -1.35 22.27 -5.61
CA SER A 425 -0.55 21.90 -4.44
C SER A 425 0.03 20.48 -4.56
N TYR A 426 -0.65 19.56 -5.29
CA TYR A 426 -0.19 18.18 -5.46
C TYR A 426 1.09 18.08 -6.31
N PRO A 427 1.10 18.47 -7.60
CA PRO A 427 2.29 18.35 -8.44
C PRO A 427 3.46 19.20 -7.91
N ILE A 428 3.21 20.39 -7.37
CA ILE A 428 4.26 21.24 -6.81
C ILE A 428 4.91 20.56 -5.59
N SER A 429 4.10 20.01 -4.67
CA SER A 429 4.63 19.29 -3.52
C SER A 429 5.43 18.04 -3.92
N TRP A 430 4.99 17.30 -4.93
CA TRP A 430 5.71 16.14 -5.44
C TRP A 430 7.07 16.51 -6.04
N ILE A 431 7.14 17.59 -6.83
CA ILE A 431 8.41 18.09 -7.39
C ILE A 431 9.37 18.49 -6.26
N LEU A 432 8.92 19.34 -5.33
CA LEU A 432 9.76 19.82 -4.24
C LEU A 432 10.27 18.67 -3.36
N THR A 433 9.39 17.75 -2.99
CA THR A 433 9.74 16.58 -2.19
C THR A 433 10.73 15.66 -2.93
N SER A 434 10.52 15.46 -4.23
CA SER A 434 11.43 14.64 -5.07
C SER A 434 12.82 15.24 -5.17
N LEU A 435 12.94 16.57 -5.29
CA LEU A 435 14.25 17.25 -5.29
C LEU A 435 15.00 17.05 -3.97
N VAL A 436 14.31 17.14 -2.83
CA VAL A 436 14.92 16.86 -1.52
C VAL A 436 15.28 15.37 -1.40
N HIS A 437 14.42 14.46 -1.85
CA HIS A 437 14.74 13.03 -1.88
C HIS A 437 15.95 12.71 -2.76
N LEU A 438 16.12 13.39 -3.89
CA LEU A 438 17.29 13.24 -4.76
C LEU A 438 18.59 13.57 -4.00
N VAL A 439 18.62 14.69 -3.26
CA VAL A 439 19.76 15.04 -2.42
C VAL A 439 19.99 13.98 -1.33
N CYS A 440 18.93 13.58 -0.63
CA CYS A 440 19.00 12.54 0.40
C CYS A 440 19.51 11.20 -0.16
N TYR A 441 19.10 10.82 -1.37
CA TYR A 441 19.58 9.61 -2.04
C TYR A 441 21.10 9.64 -2.23
N PHE A 442 21.67 10.73 -2.72
CA PHE A 442 23.12 10.82 -2.90
C PHE A 442 23.87 10.72 -1.59
N ILE A 443 23.38 11.37 -0.53
CA ILE A 443 23.99 11.33 0.81
C ILE A 443 23.95 9.89 1.36
N VAL A 444 22.78 9.26 1.37
CA VAL A 444 22.58 7.91 1.93
C VAL A 444 23.37 6.86 1.13
N LYS A 445 23.36 6.96 -0.19
CA LYS A 445 24.14 6.07 -1.05
C LYS A 445 25.64 6.18 -0.76
N ARG A 446 26.17 7.41 -0.61
CA ARG A 446 27.59 7.63 -0.26
C ARG A 446 27.93 7.03 1.11
N GLN A 447 27.05 7.17 2.10
CA GLN A 447 27.23 6.54 3.42
C GLN A 447 27.24 5.01 3.33
N ALA A 448 26.29 4.41 2.58
CA ALA A 448 26.23 2.97 2.39
C ALA A 448 27.50 2.41 1.71
N LEU A 449 28.03 3.13 0.70
CA LEU A 449 29.27 2.74 0.02
C LEU A 449 30.50 2.82 0.93
N ARG A 450 30.60 3.84 1.78
CA ARG A 450 31.70 4.00 2.74
C ARG A 450 31.68 2.89 3.79
N ALA A 451 30.53 2.64 4.40
CA ALA A 451 30.38 1.56 5.39
C ALA A 451 30.75 0.19 4.83
N ALA A 452 30.51 -0.05 3.53
CA ALA A 452 30.88 -1.29 2.87
C ALA A 452 32.38 -1.38 2.55
N GLY A 453 33.06 -0.25 2.25
CA GLY A 453 34.49 -0.15 2.02
C GLY A 453 35.30 -0.32 3.31
N GLU A 454 34.85 0.25 4.41
CA GLU A 454 35.45 0.08 5.74
C GLU A 454 35.31 -1.37 6.25
N GLY A 455 34.19 -2.06 5.95
CA GLY A 455 34.03 -3.48 6.27
C GLY A 455 34.91 -4.42 5.44
N ALA A 456 35.36 -4.01 4.25
CA ALA A 456 36.28 -4.79 3.42
C ALA A 456 37.75 -4.61 3.81
N SER A 457 38.12 -3.53 4.56
CA SER A 457 39.45 -3.31 5.08
C SER A 457 39.66 -3.91 6.49
N ALA A 458 38.59 -4.38 7.14
CA ALA A 458 38.61 -4.98 8.48
C ALA A 458 38.50 -6.52 8.48
N THR A 459 38.35 -7.14 7.31
CA THR A 459 38.42 -8.61 7.09
C THR A 459 39.59 -8.98 6.22
#